data_3fd9c61f231db98a4de82eeccbdd2ca9
#
_entry.id   3fd9c61f231db98a4de82eeccbdd2ca9
#
_cell.length_a   1.000
_cell.length_b   1.000
_cell.length_c   1.000
_cell.angle_alpha   90.00
_cell.angle_beta   90.00
_cell.angle_gamma   90.00
#
_symmetry.space_group_name_H-M   'P 1'
#
loop_
_entity.id
_entity.type
_entity.pdbx_description
1 polymer ?
#
loop_
_entity_poly.entity_id
_entity_poly.type
_entity_poly.pdbx_seq_one_letter_code
_entity_poly.pdbx_strand_id
1 'polypeptide(L)'
;YQMYWQVYYHPVARSYEAVFIQLFNRLKDIFKDNKEYFSDMKVLIPFLEKNVVSVEEYFKLDENSLLYCCSLIQDKDDEIAADLARRLQNRRLFEYVDYSEENLAQIKNMLKEQNLDEKYYLRVENVEASVYSPYKGRKILIEQLDGKIVALEKASTIVESITKGETKREGTIFYPR
;
A
#
# COMPACT_ATOMS: atom_id res chain seq x y z
N TYR A 1 -10.81 -1.59 -17.02
CA TYR A 1 -9.35 -1.55 -17.20
C TYR A 1 -8.80 -0.16 -16.88
N GLN A 2 -9.23 0.90 -17.56
CA GLN A 2 -8.74 2.27 -17.31
C GLN A 2 -8.99 2.75 -15.88
N MET A 3 -10.17 2.47 -15.31
CA MET A 3 -10.49 2.83 -13.94
C MET A 3 -9.55 2.18 -12.92
N TYR A 4 -9.10 0.95 -13.18
CA TYR A 4 -8.14 0.26 -12.35
C TYR A 4 -6.79 1.02 -12.31
N TRP A 5 -6.25 1.39 -13.46
CA TRP A 5 -4.99 2.12 -13.56
C TRP A 5 -5.09 3.58 -13.14
N GLN A 6 -6.18 4.25 -13.50
CA GLN A 6 -6.32 5.69 -13.24
C GLN A 6 -6.80 6.02 -11.83
N VAL A 7 -7.45 5.10 -11.13
CA VAL A 7 -7.98 5.32 -9.79
C VAL A 7 -7.21 4.50 -8.76
N TYR A 8 -7.25 3.18 -8.85
CA TYR A 8 -6.67 2.31 -7.82
C TYR A 8 -5.14 2.23 -7.86
N TYR A 9 -4.56 2.30 -9.05
CA TYR A 9 -3.10 2.31 -9.25
C TYR A 9 -2.56 3.68 -9.61
N HIS A 10 -3.32 4.73 -9.33
CA HIS A 10 -2.81 6.08 -9.52
C HIS A 10 -1.57 6.30 -8.64
N PRO A 11 -0.44 6.76 -9.20
CA PRO A 11 0.82 6.85 -8.46
C PRO A 11 0.74 7.65 -7.16
N VAL A 12 -0.06 8.72 -7.13
CA VAL A 12 -0.28 9.52 -5.91
C VAL A 12 -1.00 8.73 -4.82
N ALA A 13 -2.01 7.92 -5.16
CA ALA A 13 -2.69 7.05 -4.20
C ALA A 13 -1.74 5.98 -3.66
N ARG A 14 -0.93 5.39 -4.53
CA ARG A 14 0.12 4.42 -4.15
C ARG A 14 1.20 5.05 -3.28
N SER A 15 1.59 6.29 -3.57
CA SER A 15 2.55 7.02 -2.76
C SER A 15 2.02 7.30 -1.34
N TYR A 16 0.73 7.67 -1.23
CA TYR A 16 0.08 7.83 0.08
C TYR A 16 0.10 6.52 0.87
N GLU A 17 -0.25 5.42 0.22
CA GLU A 17 -0.22 4.08 0.81
C GLU A 17 1.21 3.67 1.21
N ALA A 18 2.22 4.00 0.40
CA ALA A 18 3.62 3.74 0.72
C ALA A 18 4.04 4.43 2.02
N VAL A 19 3.75 5.73 2.18
CA VAL A 19 4.06 6.47 3.42
C VAL A 19 3.30 5.88 4.61
N PHE A 20 2.03 5.52 4.42
CA PHE A 20 1.20 4.91 5.45
C PHE A 20 1.77 3.57 5.94
N ILE A 21 2.14 2.69 5.01
CA ILE A 21 2.74 1.39 5.35
C ILE A 21 4.07 1.59 6.09
N GLN A 22 4.90 2.53 5.66
CA GLN A 22 6.17 2.80 6.31
C GLN A 22 5.99 3.39 7.72
N LEU A 23 5.00 4.26 7.92
CA LEU A 23 4.62 4.69 9.26
C LEU A 23 4.22 3.49 10.14
N PHE A 24 3.33 2.62 9.67
CA PHE A 24 2.92 1.43 10.45
C PHE A 24 4.08 0.47 10.71
N ASN A 25 5.00 0.31 9.79
CA ASN A 25 6.22 -0.49 10.02
C ASN A 25 7.05 0.11 11.17
N ARG A 26 7.23 1.46 11.18
CA ARG A 26 7.93 2.13 12.28
C ARG A 26 7.21 1.98 13.60
N LEU A 27 5.89 2.19 13.62
CA LEU A 27 5.08 2.04 14.83
C LEU A 27 5.12 0.60 15.38
N LYS A 28 5.13 -0.42 14.52
CA LYS A 28 5.32 -1.81 14.95
C LYS A 28 6.67 -2.05 15.62
N ASP A 29 7.72 -1.43 15.10
CA ASP A 29 9.04 -1.56 15.72
C ASP A 29 9.11 -0.82 17.07
N ILE A 30 8.57 0.39 17.16
CA ILE A 30 8.44 1.12 18.44
C ILE A 30 7.63 0.28 19.46
N PHE A 31 6.54 -0.34 19.04
CA PHE A 31 5.66 -1.11 19.92
C PHE A 31 6.35 -2.31 20.58
N LYS A 32 7.32 -2.92 19.90
CA LYS A 32 8.11 -4.04 20.45
C LYS A 32 8.95 -3.60 21.66
N ASP A 33 9.50 -2.40 21.58
CA ASP A 33 10.48 -1.89 22.56
C ASP A 33 9.83 -0.96 23.59
N ASN A 34 8.81 -0.21 23.22
CA ASN A 34 8.16 0.80 24.06
C ASN A 34 6.64 0.84 23.85
N LYS A 35 5.92 0.04 24.63
CA LYS A 35 4.44 0.03 24.59
C LYS A 35 3.81 1.29 25.19
N GLU A 36 4.49 1.97 26.10
CA GLU A 36 4.02 3.19 26.75
C GLU A 36 3.87 4.36 25.76
N TYR A 37 4.64 4.32 24.68
CA TYR A 37 4.51 5.27 23.56
C TYR A 37 3.06 5.39 23.05
N PHE A 38 2.25 4.33 23.18
CA PHE A 38 0.88 4.22 22.68
C PHE A 38 -0.20 4.43 23.76
N SER A 39 0.17 4.92 24.95
CA SER A 39 -0.77 5.11 26.08
C SER A 39 -1.99 5.99 25.74
N ASP A 40 -1.80 6.97 24.88
CA ASP A 40 -2.81 7.92 24.37
C ASP A 40 -3.40 7.52 22.98
N MET A 41 -2.90 6.44 22.38
CA MET A 41 -3.31 5.93 21.06
C MET A 41 -3.77 4.48 21.13
N LYS A 42 -4.54 4.14 22.15
CA LYS A 42 -4.97 2.74 22.42
C LYS A 42 -5.69 2.08 21.25
N VAL A 43 -6.34 2.86 20.39
CA VAL A 43 -7.03 2.36 19.18
C VAL A 43 -6.08 1.67 18.20
N LEU A 44 -4.78 2.04 18.18
CA LEU A 44 -3.78 1.43 17.31
C LEU A 44 -3.24 0.10 17.85
N ILE A 45 -3.29 -0.13 19.17
CA ILE A 45 -2.66 -1.30 19.82
C ILE A 45 -3.08 -2.63 19.19
N PRO A 46 -4.37 -2.93 18.95
CA PRO A 46 -4.77 -4.19 18.33
C PRO A 46 -4.13 -4.45 16.96
N PHE A 47 -3.90 -3.40 16.18
CA PHE A 47 -3.29 -3.49 14.83
C PHE A 47 -1.77 -3.63 14.85
N LEU A 48 -1.15 -3.27 15.96
CA LEU A 48 0.30 -3.40 16.17
C LEU A 48 0.67 -4.74 16.82
N GLU A 49 -0.19 -5.25 17.69
CA GLU A 49 0.06 -6.45 18.50
C GLU A 49 -0.42 -7.75 17.85
N LYS A 50 -1.57 -7.71 17.16
CA LYS A 50 -2.26 -8.89 16.65
C LYS A 50 -2.09 -9.07 15.16
N ASN A 51 -1.99 -10.32 14.72
CA ASN A 51 -2.06 -10.65 13.30
C ASN A 51 -3.51 -10.62 12.77
N VAL A 52 -4.50 -10.82 13.65
CA VAL A 52 -5.93 -10.79 13.32
C VAL A 52 -6.64 -9.97 14.37
N VAL A 53 -7.27 -8.88 13.96
CA VAL A 53 -8.10 -8.02 14.82
C VAL A 53 -9.55 -8.50 14.81
N SER A 54 -10.27 -8.33 15.91
CA SER A 54 -11.71 -8.59 15.94
C SER A 54 -12.49 -7.55 15.13
N VAL A 55 -13.71 -7.89 14.73
CA VAL A 55 -14.58 -6.96 14.00
C VAL A 55 -14.84 -5.69 14.81
N GLU A 56 -15.03 -5.81 16.12
CA GLU A 56 -15.23 -4.66 17.02
C GLU A 56 -14.02 -3.74 17.10
N GLU A 57 -12.81 -4.31 17.17
CA GLU A 57 -11.56 -3.54 17.17
C GLU A 57 -11.34 -2.86 15.82
N TYR A 58 -11.65 -3.57 14.72
CA TYR A 58 -11.53 -3.03 13.38
C TYR A 58 -12.40 -1.80 13.18
N PHE A 59 -13.64 -1.82 13.62
CA PHE A 59 -14.57 -0.68 13.50
C PHE A 59 -14.25 0.50 14.41
N LYS A 60 -13.37 0.35 15.39
CA LYS A 60 -12.90 1.48 16.23
C LYS A 60 -11.84 2.33 15.56
N LEU A 61 -11.16 1.81 14.54
CA LEU A 61 -10.15 2.55 13.78
C LEU A 61 -10.78 3.06 12.48
N ASP A 62 -11.15 4.31 12.46
CA ASP A 62 -11.59 5.05 11.29
C ASP A 62 -10.52 6.07 10.85
N GLU A 63 -10.78 6.76 9.75
CA GLU A 63 -9.88 7.78 9.21
C GLU A 63 -9.63 8.92 10.21
N ASN A 64 -10.66 9.36 10.95
CA ASN A 64 -10.54 10.45 11.90
C ASN A 64 -9.66 10.04 13.09
N SER A 65 -9.88 8.84 13.63
CA SER A 65 -9.06 8.27 14.71
C SER A 65 -7.61 8.14 14.29
N LEU A 66 -7.37 7.69 13.06
CA LEU A 66 -6.03 7.57 12.50
C LEU A 66 -5.34 8.92 12.35
N LEU A 67 -6.02 9.92 11.77
CA LEU A 67 -5.47 11.27 11.60
C LEU A 67 -5.21 11.93 12.97
N TYR A 68 -6.05 11.69 13.95
CA TYR A 68 -5.81 12.14 15.33
C TYR A 68 -4.54 11.47 15.92
N CYS A 69 -4.38 10.17 15.75
CA CYS A 69 -3.14 9.49 16.16
C CYS A 69 -1.92 10.06 15.44
N CYS A 70 -2.02 10.36 14.13
CA CYS A 70 -0.94 11.02 13.41
C CYS A 70 -0.58 12.40 14.00
N SER A 71 -1.57 13.16 14.51
CA SER A 71 -1.31 14.43 15.18
C SER A 71 -0.52 14.21 16.48
N LEU A 72 -0.90 13.22 17.29
CA LEU A 72 -0.19 12.89 18.52
C LEU A 72 1.24 12.41 18.26
N ILE A 73 1.44 11.58 17.22
CA ILE A 73 2.76 11.04 16.86
C ILE A 73 3.76 12.14 16.49
N GLN A 74 3.29 13.24 15.90
CA GLN A 74 4.18 14.35 15.49
C GLN A 74 4.86 15.04 16.68
N ASP A 75 4.27 14.96 17.85
CA ASP A 75 4.75 15.60 19.08
C ASP A 75 5.55 14.64 19.99
N LYS A 76 5.77 13.39 19.53
CA LYS A 76 6.53 12.37 20.28
C LYS A 76 7.99 12.30 19.84
N ASP A 77 8.82 11.69 20.67
CA ASP A 77 10.29 11.68 20.55
C ASP A 77 10.83 10.89 19.34
N ASP A 78 10.02 10.07 18.66
CA ASP A 78 10.46 9.29 17.51
C ASP A 78 10.42 10.13 16.22
N GLU A 79 11.57 10.63 15.79
CA GLU A 79 11.70 11.53 14.64
C GLU A 79 11.20 10.91 13.34
N ILE A 80 11.41 9.59 13.13
CA ILE A 80 10.97 8.88 11.90
C ILE A 80 9.46 8.78 11.88
N ALA A 81 8.84 8.34 12.98
CA ALA A 81 7.38 8.26 13.07
C ALA A 81 6.74 9.64 12.94
N ALA A 82 7.31 10.65 13.61
CA ALA A 82 6.84 12.03 13.53
C ALA A 82 6.91 12.61 12.11
N ASP A 83 8.02 12.38 11.39
CA ASP A 83 8.15 12.83 9.99
C ASP A 83 7.14 12.11 9.07
N LEU A 84 7.01 10.78 9.17
CA LEU A 84 6.07 10.03 8.34
C LEU A 84 4.61 10.42 8.63
N ALA A 85 4.24 10.64 9.89
CA ALA A 85 2.92 11.13 10.27
C ALA A 85 2.64 12.53 9.72
N ARG A 86 3.65 13.42 9.79
CA ARG A 86 3.57 14.78 9.23
C ARG A 86 3.41 14.76 7.71
N ARG A 87 4.10 13.84 7.02
CA ARG A 87 3.97 13.65 5.57
C ARG A 87 2.56 13.24 5.18
N LEU A 88 1.95 12.31 5.90
CA LEU A 88 0.56 11.90 5.66
C LEU A 88 -0.42 13.07 5.83
N GLN A 89 -0.37 13.79 6.94
CA GLN A 89 -1.29 14.89 7.22
C GLN A 89 -1.13 16.07 6.26
N ASN A 90 0.10 16.42 5.90
CA ASN A 90 0.39 17.55 5.02
C ASN A 90 0.47 17.17 3.55
N ARG A 91 0.17 15.92 3.20
CA ARG A 91 0.27 15.37 1.84
C ARG A 91 1.63 15.61 1.18
N ARG A 92 2.71 15.58 1.96
CA ARG A 92 4.08 15.56 1.47
C ARG A 92 4.51 14.13 1.19
N LEU A 93 3.88 13.56 0.19
CA LEU A 93 4.00 12.15 -0.14
C LEU A 93 5.40 11.83 -0.68
N PHE A 94 5.70 10.54 -0.77
CA PHE A 94 6.88 10.07 -1.46
C PHE A 94 6.78 10.33 -2.96
N GLU A 95 7.89 10.65 -3.57
CA GLU A 95 8.03 10.61 -5.02
C GLU A 95 8.14 9.15 -5.48
N TYR A 96 7.98 8.95 -6.77
CA TYR A 96 8.05 7.63 -7.34
C TYR A 96 8.77 7.65 -8.69
N VAL A 97 9.42 6.53 -8.98
CA VAL A 97 10.11 6.29 -10.25
C VAL A 97 9.97 4.82 -10.62
N ASP A 98 10.03 4.52 -11.90
CA ASP A 98 10.03 3.14 -12.36
C ASP A 98 11.25 2.39 -11.82
N TYR A 99 11.03 1.12 -11.47
CA TYR A 99 12.09 0.30 -10.94
C TYR A 99 13.17 0.05 -11.99
N SER A 100 14.40 0.38 -11.62
CA SER A 100 15.62 -0.11 -12.24
C SER A 100 16.70 -0.23 -11.17
N GLU A 101 17.68 -1.07 -11.39
CA GLU A 101 18.82 -1.20 -10.46
C GLU A 101 19.58 0.13 -10.34
N GLU A 102 19.66 0.90 -11.43
CA GLU A 102 20.31 2.22 -11.43
C GLU A 102 19.54 3.21 -10.55
N ASN A 103 18.21 3.33 -10.74
CA ASN A 103 17.36 4.20 -9.93
C ASN A 103 17.42 3.80 -8.45
N LEU A 104 17.37 2.51 -8.16
CA LEU A 104 17.47 2.00 -6.80
C LEU A 104 18.80 2.39 -6.14
N ALA A 105 19.92 2.23 -6.86
CA ALA A 105 21.23 2.59 -6.35
C ALA A 105 21.36 4.10 -6.10
N GLN A 106 20.85 4.94 -7.02
CA GLN A 106 20.87 6.40 -6.88
C GLN A 106 20.04 6.84 -5.65
N ILE A 107 18.83 6.29 -5.49
CA ILE A 107 17.97 6.62 -4.36
C ILE A 107 18.59 6.19 -3.03
N LYS A 108 19.18 5.01 -2.95
CA LYS A 108 19.89 4.56 -1.75
C LYS A 108 21.05 5.48 -1.36
N ASN A 109 21.83 5.94 -2.34
CA ASN A 109 22.90 6.91 -2.10
C ASN A 109 22.33 8.24 -1.58
N MET A 110 21.28 8.75 -2.19
CA MET A 110 20.61 9.97 -1.75
C MET A 110 20.09 9.84 -0.31
N LEU A 111 19.42 8.73 0.06
CA LEU A 111 18.94 8.50 1.41
C LEU A 111 20.08 8.48 2.42
N LYS A 112 21.20 7.85 2.05
CA LYS A 112 22.40 7.81 2.89
C LYS A 112 23.01 9.18 3.10
N GLU A 113 23.08 10.01 2.05
CA GLU A 113 23.56 11.40 2.14
C GLU A 113 22.67 12.26 3.04
N GLN A 114 21.37 12.03 3.02
CA GLN A 114 20.38 12.72 3.85
C GLN A 114 20.24 12.11 5.25
N ASN A 115 21.01 11.05 5.58
CA ASN A 115 20.92 10.31 6.84
C ASN A 115 19.51 9.75 7.12
N LEU A 116 18.80 9.31 6.06
CA LEU A 116 17.50 8.69 6.14
C LEU A 116 17.62 7.17 6.11
N ASP A 117 16.89 6.48 7.00
CA ASP A 117 16.91 5.03 7.10
C ASP A 117 16.13 4.39 5.95
N GLU A 118 16.82 3.65 5.06
CA GLU A 118 16.22 2.93 3.94
C GLU A 118 15.02 2.07 4.35
N LYS A 119 15.03 1.52 5.56
CA LYS A 119 13.96 0.65 6.08
C LYS A 119 12.61 1.35 6.10
N TYR A 120 12.58 2.66 6.34
CA TYR A 120 11.34 3.43 6.50
C TYR A 120 11.13 4.46 5.38
N TYR A 121 12.18 4.80 4.64
CA TYR A 121 12.12 5.84 3.60
C TYR A 121 12.27 5.30 2.18
N LEU A 122 12.40 3.97 2.02
CA LEU A 122 12.43 3.32 0.72
C LEU A 122 11.38 2.23 0.65
N ARG A 123 10.54 2.25 -0.37
CA ARG A 123 9.61 1.18 -0.65
C ARG A 123 9.64 0.81 -2.12
N VAL A 124 9.93 -0.45 -2.38
CA VAL A 124 9.86 -1.03 -3.73
C VAL A 124 8.59 -1.87 -3.81
N GLU A 125 7.77 -1.59 -4.80
CA GLU A 125 6.57 -2.35 -5.11
C GLU A 125 6.68 -2.97 -6.49
N ASN A 126 6.39 -4.26 -6.56
CA ASN A 126 6.23 -4.98 -7.81
C ASN A 126 4.73 -5.22 -8.01
N VAL A 127 4.14 -4.55 -8.97
CA VAL A 127 2.73 -4.73 -9.29
C VAL A 127 2.63 -5.79 -10.38
N GLU A 128 2.14 -6.97 -10.00
CA GLU A 128 1.64 -7.95 -10.97
C GLU A 128 0.17 -7.63 -11.23
N ALA A 129 -0.09 -6.80 -12.22
CA ALA A 129 -1.46 -6.50 -12.60
C ALA A 129 -1.98 -7.56 -13.55
N SER A 130 -2.65 -8.54 -13.03
CA SER A 130 -3.56 -9.36 -13.82
C SER A 130 -4.90 -8.64 -13.92
N VAL A 131 -5.22 -8.12 -15.09
CA VAL A 131 -6.44 -7.35 -15.34
C VAL A 131 -7.71 -8.17 -15.11
N TYR A 132 -7.61 -9.46 -15.28
CA TYR A 132 -8.64 -10.44 -15.00
C TYR A 132 -7.96 -11.73 -14.53
N SER A 133 -8.02 -11.97 -13.24
CA SER A 133 -7.75 -13.30 -12.69
C SER A 133 -9.11 -13.93 -12.35
N PRO A 134 -9.44 -15.12 -12.86
CA PRO A 134 -10.62 -15.83 -12.42
C PRO A 134 -10.57 -15.92 -10.89
N TYR A 135 -11.52 -15.31 -10.21
CA TYR A 135 -11.50 -15.12 -8.77
C TYR A 135 -11.29 -16.46 -8.04
N LYS A 136 -10.08 -16.71 -7.53
CA LYS A 136 -9.70 -17.92 -6.76
C LYS A 136 -10.23 -19.23 -7.35
N GLY A 137 -10.12 -19.40 -8.68
CA GLY A 137 -10.55 -20.62 -9.37
C GLY A 137 -12.06 -20.68 -9.71
N ARG A 138 -12.84 -19.65 -9.38
CA ARG A 138 -14.23 -19.54 -9.83
C ARG A 138 -14.29 -18.74 -11.13
N LYS A 139 -14.64 -19.42 -12.22
CA LYS A 139 -14.88 -18.78 -13.51
C LYS A 139 -16.26 -18.14 -13.52
N ILE A 140 -16.38 -16.98 -14.16
CA ILE A 140 -17.69 -16.43 -14.51
C ILE A 140 -18.21 -17.27 -15.66
N LEU A 141 -19.34 -17.94 -15.44
CA LEU A 141 -19.98 -18.78 -16.45
C LEU A 141 -21.13 -18.01 -17.09
N ILE A 142 -21.25 -18.12 -18.39
CA ILE A 142 -22.32 -17.53 -19.21
C ILE A 142 -23.09 -18.63 -19.89
N GLU A 143 -24.39 -18.60 -19.75
CA GLU A 143 -25.32 -19.43 -20.55
C GLU A 143 -25.56 -18.73 -21.89
N GLN A 144 -25.24 -19.44 -22.98
CA GLN A 144 -25.49 -18.97 -24.34
C GLN A 144 -26.93 -19.22 -24.73
N LEU A 145 -27.40 -18.61 -25.83
CA LEU A 145 -28.76 -18.73 -26.33
C LEU A 145 -29.12 -20.19 -26.70
N ASP A 146 -28.13 -21.03 -26.99
CA ASP A 146 -28.28 -22.47 -27.27
C ASP A 146 -28.29 -23.34 -25.99
N GLY A 147 -28.25 -22.71 -24.80
CA GLY A 147 -28.23 -23.40 -23.51
C GLY A 147 -26.86 -23.89 -23.08
N LYS A 148 -25.79 -23.64 -23.83
CA LYS A 148 -24.43 -24.03 -23.43
C LYS A 148 -23.86 -23.08 -22.40
N ILE A 149 -23.26 -23.66 -21.38
CA ILE A 149 -22.53 -22.90 -20.36
C ILE A 149 -21.04 -22.80 -20.74
N VAL A 150 -20.57 -21.61 -20.96
CA VAL A 150 -19.15 -21.32 -21.29
C VAL A 150 -18.56 -20.30 -20.35
N ALA A 151 -17.24 -20.34 -20.15
CA ALA A 151 -16.56 -19.33 -19.36
C ALA A 151 -16.55 -17.99 -20.11
N LEU A 152 -16.63 -16.87 -19.36
CA LEU A 152 -16.69 -15.50 -19.89
C LEU A 152 -15.56 -15.22 -20.88
N GLU A 153 -14.34 -15.68 -20.58
CA GLU A 153 -13.18 -15.55 -21.44
C GLU A 153 -13.30 -16.28 -22.79
N LYS A 154 -14.21 -17.28 -22.88
CA LYS A 154 -14.53 -17.98 -24.14
C LYS A 154 -15.73 -17.38 -24.86
N ALA A 155 -16.57 -16.66 -24.13
CA ALA A 155 -17.77 -16.02 -24.67
C ALA A 155 -17.50 -14.64 -25.26
N SER A 156 -16.40 -13.99 -24.88
CA SER A 156 -16.05 -12.63 -25.32
C SER A 156 -14.61 -12.54 -25.79
N THR A 157 -14.42 -12.17 -27.05
CA THR A 157 -13.10 -11.96 -27.65
C THR A 157 -12.34 -10.81 -26.97
N ILE A 158 -13.05 -9.82 -26.45
CA ILE A 158 -12.46 -8.72 -25.69
C ILE A 158 -11.88 -9.23 -24.36
N VAL A 159 -12.66 -10.01 -23.62
CA VAL A 159 -12.20 -10.62 -22.36
C VAL A 159 -11.07 -11.61 -22.63
N GLU A 160 -11.16 -12.40 -23.68
CA GLU A 160 -10.10 -13.32 -24.08
C GLU A 160 -8.78 -12.60 -24.38
N SER A 161 -8.82 -11.49 -25.12
CA SER A 161 -7.62 -10.70 -25.42
C SER A 161 -7.02 -10.03 -24.18
N ILE A 162 -7.87 -9.58 -23.25
CA ILE A 162 -7.43 -9.02 -21.98
C ILE A 162 -6.79 -10.10 -21.07
N THR A 163 -7.35 -11.30 -21.05
CA THR A 163 -6.83 -12.40 -20.20
C THR A 163 -5.56 -13.04 -20.77
N LYS A 164 -5.40 -13.02 -22.09
CA LYS A 164 -4.18 -13.49 -22.77
C LYS A 164 -3.08 -12.43 -22.85
N GLY A 165 -3.41 -11.16 -22.55
CA GLY A 165 -2.42 -10.09 -22.47
C GLY A 165 -1.37 -10.39 -21.43
N GLU A 166 -0.11 -10.06 -21.72
CA GLU A 166 0.99 -10.21 -20.79
C GLU A 166 0.68 -9.47 -19.50
N THR A 167 0.92 -10.11 -18.37
CA THR A 167 0.89 -9.46 -17.05
C THR A 167 1.99 -8.41 -17.06
N LYS A 168 1.64 -7.15 -17.17
CA LYS A 168 2.63 -6.08 -17.04
C LYS A 168 3.17 -6.12 -15.62
N ARG A 169 4.44 -6.42 -15.48
CA ARG A 169 5.18 -6.28 -14.23
C ARG A 169 5.82 -4.90 -14.25
N GLU A 170 5.21 -3.97 -13.59
CA GLU A 170 5.80 -2.66 -13.39
C GLU A 170 6.26 -2.57 -11.93
N GLY A 171 7.57 -2.46 -11.73
CA GLY A 171 8.13 -2.14 -10.44
C GLY A 171 8.13 -0.63 -10.25
N THR A 172 7.82 -0.16 -9.06
CA THR A 172 7.86 1.26 -8.70
C THR A 172 8.63 1.42 -7.40
N ILE A 173 9.51 2.41 -7.37
CA ILE A 173 10.26 2.80 -6.18
C ILE A 173 9.63 4.07 -5.62
N PHE A 174 9.26 4.05 -4.35
CA PHE A 174 8.76 5.20 -3.60
C PHE A 174 9.83 5.67 -2.61
N TYR A 175 10.08 6.98 -2.55
CA TYR A 175 11.14 7.59 -1.73
C TYR A 175 10.78 9.05 -1.39
N PRO A 176 11.31 9.65 -0.32
CA PRO A 176 11.10 11.06 0.01
C PRO A 176 11.87 11.96 -0.97
N ARG A 177 11.30 13.14 -1.18
CA ARG A 177 11.94 14.19 -1.93
C ARG A 177 13.01 14.87 -1.10
#